data_63fe99fda6ce40dc3578e36b048fe538
#
_entry.id   63fe99fda6ce40dc3578e36b048fe538
#
_cell.length_a   1.000
_cell.length_b   1.000
_cell.length_c   1.000
_cell.angle_alpha   90.00
_cell.angle_beta   90.00
_cell.angle_gamma   90.00
#
_symmetry.space_group_name_H-M   'P 1'
#
loop_
_entity.id
_entity.type
_entity.pdbx_description
1 polymer ?
#
loop_
_entity_poly.entity_id
_entity_poly.type
_entity_poly.pdbx_seq_one_letter_code
_entity_poly.pdbx_strand_id
1 'polypeptide(L)'
;MSTLTLKNIVKEFTSGSGASASTTQVIKGVDLEVKDQEFVVFVGPSGCGKSTLMRMIAGLENATSGDILIDGKRMNDIGPAERGLAMVFQSYALYPHMTVGENMGFSLKLAGVSKEERAEKVNAAAEVLQLGPLLDRKPKALSGGQRQRVAIGRAIVRNPSIFLFDEPLSNLDAALRVQMRIELARLHAELKATMI
;
A
#
# COMPACT_ATOMS: atom_id res chain seq x y z
N MET A 1 -2.49 -8.85 -15.40
CA MET A 1 -3.90 -8.77 -14.96
C MET A 1 -3.94 -9.22 -13.52
N SER A 2 -4.52 -8.41 -12.63
CA SER A 2 -4.44 -8.74 -11.20
C SER A 2 -5.78 -8.49 -10.53
N THR A 3 -6.44 -9.59 -10.19
CA THR A 3 -7.73 -9.62 -9.50
C THR A 3 -7.54 -9.93 -8.03
N LEU A 4 -8.39 -9.37 -7.16
CA LEU A 4 -8.45 -9.73 -5.74
C LEU A 4 -9.84 -10.26 -5.42
N THR A 5 -9.91 -11.40 -4.75
CA THR A 5 -11.17 -11.93 -4.24
C THR A 5 -11.04 -12.23 -2.74
N LEU A 6 -11.95 -11.70 -1.97
CA LEU A 6 -12.11 -12.01 -0.55
C LEU A 6 -13.37 -12.87 -0.40
N LYS A 7 -13.26 -13.97 0.32
CA LYS A 7 -14.39 -14.90 0.56
C LYS A 7 -14.59 -15.08 2.05
N ASN A 8 -15.70 -14.55 2.55
CA ASN A 8 -16.14 -14.65 3.95
C ASN A 8 -15.01 -14.33 4.96
N ILE A 9 -14.29 -13.22 4.73
CA ILE A 9 -13.17 -12.82 5.58
C ILE A 9 -13.65 -12.40 6.95
N VAL A 10 -13.14 -13.07 7.98
CA VAL A 10 -13.39 -12.75 9.39
C VAL A 10 -12.07 -12.43 10.07
N LYS A 11 -12.09 -11.41 10.94
CA LYS A 11 -10.99 -11.11 11.85
C LYS A 11 -11.48 -10.88 13.25
N GLU A 12 -10.92 -11.64 14.16
CA GLU A 12 -11.13 -11.54 15.59
C GLU A 12 -9.80 -11.25 16.30
N PHE A 13 -9.85 -10.41 17.31
CA PHE A 13 -8.74 -10.16 18.22
C PHE A 13 -9.14 -10.61 19.61
N THR A 14 -8.30 -11.43 20.22
CA THR A 14 -8.49 -11.86 21.61
C THR A 14 -7.56 -11.07 22.50
N SER A 15 -8.11 -10.39 23.50
CA SER A 15 -7.37 -9.65 24.54
C SER A 15 -7.58 -10.30 25.89
N GLY A 16 -6.54 -10.34 26.73
CA GLY A 16 -6.54 -11.01 28.03
C GLY A 16 -6.13 -12.48 27.94
N SER A 17 -6.03 -13.12 29.09
CA SER A 17 -5.68 -14.55 29.24
C SER A 17 -6.59 -15.23 30.24
N GLY A 18 -6.84 -16.53 30.04
CA GLY A 18 -7.68 -17.32 30.96
C GLY A 18 -9.15 -16.90 30.95
N ALA A 19 -9.80 -16.90 32.12
CA ALA A 19 -11.24 -16.61 32.27
C ALA A 19 -11.65 -15.16 31.96
N SER A 20 -10.68 -14.24 31.82
CA SER A 20 -10.90 -12.83 31.46
C SER A 20 -10.62 -12.52 29.97
N ALA A 21 -10.42 -13.54 29.13
CA ALA A 21 -10.24 -13.34 27.70
C ALA A 21 -11.51 -12.78 27.06
N SER A 22 -11.39 -11.66 26.35
CA SER A 22 -12.47 -11.09 25.54
C SER A 22 -12.09 -11.14 24.08
N THR A 23 -13.01 -11.58 23.23
CA THR A 23 -12.83 -11.63 21.78
C THR A 23 -13.66 -10.53 21.12
N THR A 24 -13.01 -9.70 20.33
CA THR A 24 -13.66 -8.63 19.56
C THR A 24 -13.56 -8.96 18.07
N GLN A 25 -14.71 -9.13 17.42
CA GLN A 25 -14.79 -9.35 15.98
C GLN A 25 -14.75 -8.01 15.24
N VAL A 26 -13.66 -7.73 14.56
CA VAL A 26 -13.43 -6.48 13.81
C VAL A 26 -13.90 -6.57 12.37
N ILE A 27 -13.70 -7.73 11.71
CA ILE A 27 -14.21 -8.02 10.36
C ILE A 27 -15.19 -9.18 10.46
N LYS A 28 -16.39 -8.98 9.90
CA LYS A 28 -17.58 -9.83 10.16
C LYS A 28 -18.07 -10.55 8.91
N GLY A 29 -17.19 -11.25 8.20
CA GLY A 29 -17.54 -11.98 6.99
C GLY A 29 -17.64 -11.06 5.77
N VAL A 30 -16.50 -10.55 5.29
CA VAL A 30 -16.46 -9.69 4.11
C VAL A 30 -16.23 -10.52 2.87
N ASP A 31 -17.13 -10.34 1.89
CA ASP A 31 -17.01 -10.81 0.52
C ASP A 31 -16.73 -9.61 -0.38
N LEU A 32 -15.72 -9.70 -1.24
CA LEU A 32 -15.33 -8.64 -2.17
C LEU A 32 -14.66 -9.24 -3.39
N GLU A 33 -15.02 -8.74 -4.55
CA GLU A 33 -14.32 -9.01 -5.79
C GLU A 33 -13.84 -7.70 -6.41
N VAL A 34 -12.53 -7.60 -6.64
CA VAL A 34 -11.87 -6.45 -7.30
C VAL A 34 -11.31 -6.95 -8.62
N LYS A 35 -11.77 -6.35 -9.71
CA LYS A 35 -11.37 -6.69 -11.07
C LYS A 35 -10.00 -6.09 -11.39
N ASP A 36 -9.37 -6.65 -12.43
CA ASP A 36 -8.13 -6.09 -12.98
C ASP A 36 -8.30 -4.61 -13.36
N GLN A 37 -7.34 -3.79 -12.95
CA GLN A 37 -7.31 -2.34 -13.18
C GLN A 37 -8.48 -1.58 -12.52
N GLU A 38 -9.17 -2.15 -11.58
CA GLU A 38 -10.22 -1.44 -10.82
C GLU A 38 -9.60 -0.58 -9.72
N PHE A 39 -10.21 0.60 -9.48
CA PHE A 39 -9.90 1.46 -8.34
C PHE A 39 -11.03 1.39 -7.31
N VAL A 40 -10.81 0.66 -6.23
CA VAL A 40 -11.77 0.46 -5.15
C VAL A 40 -11.44 1.36 -3.96
N VAL A 41 -12.46 1.91 -3.31
CA VAL A 41 -12.29 2.75 -2.12
C VAL A 41 -13.11 2.22 -0.96
N PHE A 42 -12.45 1.91 0.16
CA PHE A 42 -13.12 1.55 1.41
C PHE A 42 -13.55 2.82 2.17
N VAL A 43 -14.84 2.98 2.36
CA VAL A 43 -15.42 4.12 3.10
C VAL A 43 -16.06 3.61 4.38
N GLY A 44 -15.85 4.33 5.49
CA GLY A 44 -16.43 4.00 6.78
C GLY A 44 -15.80 4.80 7.92
N PRO A 45 -16.42 4.79 9.12
CA PRO A 45 -15.93 5.51 10.29
C PRO A 45 -14.55 5.00 10.74
N SER A 46 -13.86 5.78 11.57
CA SER A 46 -12.60 5.32 12.18
C SER A 46 -12.86 4.07 13.04
N GLY A 47 -11.93 3.11 12.97
CA GLY A 47 -12.02 1.87 13.75
C GLY A 47 -12.96 0.79 13.18
N CYS A 48 -13.62 1.00 12.03
CA CYS A 48 -14.50 -0.03 11.43
C CYS A 48 -13.76 -1.17 10.72
N GLY A 49 -12.41 -1.22 10.77
CA GLY A 49 -11.62 -2.33 10.25
C GLY A 49 -10.97 -2.13 8.88
N LYS A 50 -11.07 -0.95 8.24
CA LYS A 50 -10.47 -0.68 6.91
C LYS A 50 -8.98 -1.04 6.85
N SER A 51 -8.18 -0.45 7.73
CA SER A 51 -6.73 -0.71 7.80
C SER A 51 -6.42 -2.16 8.17
N THR A 52 -7.26 -2.80 8.99
CA THR A 52 -7.12 -4.22 9.32
C THR A 52 -7.32 -5.08 8.07
N LEU A 53 -8.37 -4.81 7.27
CA LEU A 53 -8.63 -5.52 6.03
C LEU A 53 -7.49 -5.31 5.02
N MET A 54 -7.00 -4.08 4.87
CA MET A 54 -5.86 -3.77 4.02
C MET A 54 -4.60 -4.54 4.44
N ARG A 55 -4.31 -4.61 5.75
CA ARG A 55 -3.17 -5.38 6.29
C ARG A 55 -3.32 -6.88 6.07
N MET A 56 -4.54 -7.42 6.15
CA MET A 56 -4.78 -8.83 5.82
C MET A 56 -4.54 -9.12 4.34
N ILE A 57 -5.01 -8.25 3.44
CA ILE A 57 -4.72 -8.36 2.01
C ILE A 57 -3.21 -8.31 1.76
N ALA A 58 -2.51 -7.38 2.43
CA ALA A 58 -1.06 -7.24 2.33
C ALA A 58 -0.26 -8.42 2.94
N GLY A 59 -0.88 -9.28 3.73
CA GLY A 59 -0.21 -10.36 4.47
C GLY A 59 0.52 -9.91 5.73
N LEU A 60 0.22 -8.71 6.21
CA LEU A 60 0.77 -8.15 7.45
C LEU A 60 -0.06 -8.52 8.68
N GLU A 61 -1.25 -9.08 8.46
CA GLU A 61 -2.17 -9.57 9.48
C GLU A 61 -2.87 -10.81 8.95
N ASN A 62 -3.07 -11.83 9.80
CA ASN A 62 -3.75 -13.06 9.40
C ASN A 62 -5.26 -12.92 9.55
N ALA A 63 -6.03 -13.44 8.61
CA ALA A 63 -7.45 -13.63 8.78
C ALA A 63 -7.72 -14.73 9.82
N THR A 64 -8.78 -14.58 10.62
CA THR A 64 -9.24 -15.64 11.53
C THR A 64 -9.88 -16.78 10.74
N SER A 65 -10.66 -16.41 9.70
CA SER A 65 -11.23 -17.36 8.74
C SER A 65 -11.53 -16.68 7.41
N GLY A 66 -11.89 -17.46 6.40
CA GLY A 66 -12.13 -17.01 5.03
C GLY A 66 -10.87 -17.06 4.18
N ASP A 67 -11.00 -16.79 2.88
CA ASP A 67 -9.94 -16.91 1.91
C ASP A 67 -9.65 -15.59 1.20
N ILE A 68 -8.36 -15.25 1.10
CA ILE A 68 -7.84 -14.14 0.29
C ILE A 68 -7.20 -14.76 -0.96
N LEU A 69 -7.72 -14.41 -2.14
CA LEU A 69 -7.19 -14.90 -3.40
C LEU A 69 -6.69 -13.71 -4.25
N ILE A 70 -5.52 -13.87 -4.85
CA ILE A 70 -4.98 -12.97 -5.86
C ILE A 70 -4.78 -13.80 -7.12
N ASP A 71 -5.38 -13.38 -8.22
CA ASP A 71 -5.40 -14.11 -9.50
C ASP A 71 -5.83 -15.57 -9.33
N GLY A 72 -6.84 -15.81 -8.48
CA GLY A 72 -7.37 -17.13 -8.14
C GLY A 72 -6.49 -17.96 -7.20
N LYS A 73 -5.27 -17.53 -6.87
CA LYS A 73 -4.37 -18.24 -5.96
C LYS A 73 -4.63 -17.80 -4.52
N ARG A 74 -4.81 -18.77 -3.61
CA ARG A 74 -4.98 -18.50 -2.17
C ARG A 74 -3.69 -17.95 -1.56
N MET A 75 -3.81 -16.83 -0.83
CA MET A 75 -2.69 -16.07 -0.27
C MET A 75 -2.58 -16.12 1.25
N ASN A 76 -3.49 -16.80 1.95
CA ASN A 76 -3.53 -16.78 3.42
C ASN A 76 -2.20 -17.19 4.06
N ASP A 77 -1.51 -18.18 3.48
CA ASP A 77 -0.27 -18.74 4.00
C ASP A 77 0.99 -18.18 3.30
N ILE A 78 0.80 -17.20 2.42
CA ILE A 78 1.88 -16.54 1.67
C ILE A 78 2.31 -15.26 2.39
N GLY A 79 3.60 -15.10 2.61
CA GLY A 79 4.17 -13.93 3.26
C GLY A 79 4.00 -12.63 2.43
N PRO A 80 4.05 -11.45 3.09
CA PRO A 80 3.78 -10.17 2.42
C PRO A 80 4.74 -9.85 1.26
N ALA A 81 5.99 -10.30 1.34
CA ALA A 81 6.98 -10.06 0.28
C ALA A 81 6.69 -10.84 -1.02
N GLU A 82 5.97 -11.97 -0.91
CA GLU A 82 5.72 -12.90 -2.01
C GLU A 82 4.33 -12.73 -2.65
N ARG A 83 3.47 -11.85 -2.09
CA ARG A 83 2.13 -11.58 -2.62
C ARG A 83 2.10 -10.72 -3.87
N GLY A 84 3.24 -10.13 -4.27
CA GLY A 84 3.32 -9.23 -5.43
C GLY A 84 2.61 -7.89 -5.23
N LEU A 85 2.32 -7.50 -4.00
CA LEU A 85 1.62 -6.27 -3.63
C LEU A 85 2.61 -5.18 -3.20
N ALA A 86 2.16 -3.92 -3.28
CA ALA A 86 2.81 -2.81 -2.60
C ALA A 86 1.81 -2.05 -1.74
N MET A 87 2.22 -1.69 -0.52
CA MET A 87 1.39 -0.94 0.42
C MET A 87 2.02 0.42 0.74
N VAL A 88 1.22 1.47 0.60
CA VAL A 88 1.53 2.83 1.01
C VAL A 88 0.84 3.10 2.34
N PHE A 89 1.65 3.31 3.39
CA PHE A 89 1.16 3.51 4.75
C PHE A 89 0.78 4.96 5.02
N GLN A 90 -0.14 5.19 5.93
CA GLN A 90 -0.58 6.50 6.42
C GLN A 90 0.59 7.39 6.88
N SER A 91 1.60 6.83 7.52
CA SER A 91 2.80 7.54 8.01
C SER A 91 3.89 7.72 6.95
N TYR A 92 3.63 7.33 5.69
CA TYR A 92 4.60 7.27 4.59
C TYR A 92 5.77 6.30 4.80
N ALA A 93 6.14 5.99 6.02
CA ALA A 93 7.22 5.07 6.43
C ALA A 93 8.55 5.31 5.69
N LEU A 94 8.91 6.59 5.46
CA LEU A 94 10.17 6.95 4.78
C LEU A 94 11.35 6.79 5.74
N TYR A 95 12.48 6.35 5.18
CA TYR A 95 13.75 6.29 5.90
C TYR A 95 14.35 7.70 6.00
N PRO A 96 14.42 8.31 7.20
CA PRO A 96 14.74 9.73 7.35
C PRO A 96 16.21 10.06 7.03
N HIS A 97 17.10 9.10 7.11
CA HIS A 97 18.53 9.22 6.82
C HIS A 97 18.88 9.08 5.34
N MET A 98 17.98 8.50 4.54
CA MET A 98 18.13 8.28 3.10
C MET A 98 17.58 9.44 2.29
N THR A 99 18.15 9.69 1.10
CA THR A 99 17.59 10.61 0.12
C THR A 99 16.29 10.09 -0.49
N VAL A 100 15.59 10.88 -1.29
CA VAL A 100 14.40 10.45 -2.05
C VAL A 100 14.75 9.28 -2.98
N GLY A 101 15.80 9.41 -3.77
CA GLY A 101 16.24 8.36 -4.68
C GLY A 101 16.63 7.07 -3.95
N GLU A 102 17.33 7.17 -2.82
CA GLU A 102 17.66 6.02 -1.97
C GLU A 102 16.42 5.37 -1.36
N ASN A 103 15.46 6.17 -0.87
CA ASN A 103 14.18 5.66 -0.38
C ASN A 103 13.44 4.87 -1.46
N MET A 104 13.32 5.42 -2.68
CA MET A 104 12.63 4.75 -3.78
C MET A 104 13.36 3.46 -4.20
N GLY A 105 14.68 3.50 -4.33
CA GLY A 105 15.48 2.36 -4.78
C GLY A 105 15.82 1.30 -3.72
N PHE A 106 15.42 1.50 -2.46
CA PHE A 106 15.86 0.64 -1.36
C PHE A 106 15.42 -0.81 -1.50
N SER A 107 14.16 -1.05 -1.85
CA SER A 107 13.64 -2.41 -2.06
C SER A 107 14.34 -3.15 -3.20
N LEU A 108 14.67 -2.45 -4.28
CA LEU A 108 15.42 -3.00 -5.41
C LEU A 108 16.87 -3.35 -5.00
N LYS A 109 17.48 -2.51 -4.14
CA LYS A 109 18.81 -2.81 -3.57
C LYS A 109 18.80 -4.09 -2.74
N LEU A 110 17.79 -4.29 -1.92
CA LEU A 110 17.63 -5.52 -1.13
C LEU A 110 17.39 -6.76 -1.99
N ALA A 111 16.71 -6.58 -3.13
CA ALA A 111 16.50 -7.64 -4.13
C ALA A 111 17.72 -7.92 -5.01
N GLY A 112 18.86 -7.28 -4.77
CA GLY A 112 20.10 -7.51 -5.52
C GLY A 112 20.13 -6.88 -6.92
N VAL A 113 19.19 -5.98 -7.24
CA VAL A 113 19.15 -5.27 -8.54
C VAL A 113 20.38 -4.38 -8.70
N SER A 114 21.01 -4.39 -9.89
CA SER A 114 22.20 -3.59 -10.19
C SER A 114 21.99 -2.09 -9.94
N LYS A 115 23.06 -1.34 -9.75
CA LYS A 115 22.98 0.10 -9.49
C LYS A 115 22.39 0.85 -10.70
N GLU A 116 22.74 0.43 -11.88
CA GLU A 116 22.33 1.00 -13.17
C GLU A 116 20.82 0.79 -13.39
N GLU A 117 20.36 -0.45 -13.32
CA GLU A 117 18.93 -0.79 -13.46
C GLU A 117 18.06 -0.15 -12.37
N ARG A 118 18.58 -0.07 -11.13
CA ARG A 118 17.90 0.62 -10.03
C ARG A 118 17.76 2.10 -10.31
N ALA A 119 18.81 2.77 -10.82
CA ALA A 119 18.76 4.18 -11.18
C ALA A 119 17.75 4.42 -12.29
N GLU A 120 17.68 3.58 -13.30
CA GLU A 120 16.71 3.66 -14.38
C GLU A 120 15.27 3.57 -13.86
N LYS A 121 14.95 2.56 -13.05
CA LYS A 121 13.62 2.37 -12.45
C LYS A 121 13.22 3.53 -11.53
N VAL A 122 14.17 4.04 -10.73
CA VAL A 122 13.94 5.19 -9.85
C VAL A 122 13.67 6.46 -10.67
N ASN A 123 14.44 6.71 -11.72
CA ASN A 123 14.26 7.89 -12.57
C ASN A 123 12.92 7.84 -13.31
N ALA A 124 12.54 6.69 -13.87
CA ALA A 124 11.25 6.51 -14.53
C ALA A 124 10.07 6.77 -13.56
N ALA A 125 10.12 6.22 -12.34
CA ALA A 125 9.10 6.48 -11.33
C ALA A 125 9.12 7.94 -10.84
N ALA A 126 10.29 8.56 -10.74
CA ALA A 126 10.43 9.96 -10.37
C ALA A 126 9.88 10.92 -11.43
N GLU A 127 9.97 10.58 -12.70
CA GLU A 127 9.37 11.35 -13.80
C GLU A 127 7.84 11.38 -13.69
N VAL A 128 7.21 10.21 -13.57
CA VAL A 128 5.75 10.06 -13.39
C VAL A 128 5.25 10.88 -12.19
N LEU A 129 6.02 10.89 -11.09
CA LEU A 129 5.66 11.54 -9.82
C LEU A 129 6.20 12.98 -9.69
N GLN A 130 6.88 13.52 -10.72
CA GLN A 130 7.49 14.85 -10.70
C GLN A 130 8.47 15.03 -9.51
N LEU A 131 9.26 14.00 -9.21
CA LEU A 131 10.23 13.99 -8.12
C LEU A 131 11.69 14.19 -8.59
N GLY A 132 11.94 14.28 -9.89
CA GLY A 132 13.29 14.38 -10.45
C GLY A 132 14.18 15.42 -9.73
N PRO A 133 13.76 16.69 -9.58
CA PRO A 133 14.55 17.73 -8.88
C PRO A 133 14.74 17.50 -7.37
N LEU A 134 14.09 16.48 -6.81
CA LEU A 134 14.08 16.19 -5.37
C LEU A 134 14.84 14.92 -4.99
N LEU A 135 15.37 14.17 -5.96
CA LEU A 135 15.99 12.86 -5.74
C LEU A 135 17.12 12.87 -4.71
N ASP A 136 17.88 13.95 -4.62
CA ASP A 136 18.99 14.11 -3.68
C ASP A 136 18.57 14.68 -2.32
N ARG A 137 17.31 15.10 -2.17
CA ARG A 137 16.80 15.64 -0.90
C ARG A 137 16.47 14.54 0.09
N LYS A 138 16.54 14.88 1.39
CA LYS A 138 16.07 14.00 2.48
C LYS A 138 14.61 14.32 2.84
N PRO A 139 13.86 13.37 3.44
CA PRO A 139 12.45 13.54 3.80
C PRO A 139 12.13 14.78 4.62
N LYS A 140 13.05 15.24 5.48
CA LYS A 140 12.91 16.46 6.28
C LYS A 140 12.77 17.74 5.46
N ALA A 141 13.30 17.75 4.23
CA ALA A 141 13.28 18.90 3.31
C ALA A 141 12.10 18.85 2.33
N LEU A 142 11.10 17.99 2.57
CA LEU A 142 9.95 17.77 1.69
C LEU A 142 8.64 18.23 2.36
N SER A 143 7.70 18.72 1.53
CA SER A 143 6.32 18.94 1.96
C SER A 143 5.58 17.60 2.22
N GLY A 144 4.39 17.66 2.85
CA GLY A 144 3.54 16.47 3.07
C GLY A 144 3.24 15.72 1.77
N GLY A 145 2.78 16.43 0.74
CA GLY A 145 2.49 15.84 -0.57
C GLY A 145 3.73 15.28 -1.27
N GLN A 146 4.88 15.93 -1.14
CA GLN A 146 6.13 15.39 -1.67
C GLN A 146 6.54 14.09 -0.97
N ARG A 147 6.43 14.02 0.36
CA ARG A 147 6.68 12.77 1.10
C ARG A 147 5.74 11.64 0.68
N GLN A 148 4.47 11.97 0.45
CA GLN A 148 3.50 11.00 -0.05
C GLN A 148 3.89 10.47 -1.43
N ARG A 149 4.25 11.35 -2.38
CA ARG A 149 4.72 10.93 -3.71
C ARG A 149 5.96 10.03 -3.60
N VAL A 150 6.89 10.30 -2.69
CA VAL A 150 8.04 9.41 -2.45
C VAL A 150 7.59 8.03 -1.96
N ALA A 151 6.60 7.96 -1.05
CA ALA A 151 6.06 6.69 -0.58
C ALA A 151 5.37 5.90 -1.72
N ILE A 152 4.65 6.58 -2.60
CA ILE A 152 4.09 6.00 -3.83
C ILE A 152 5.21 5.52 -4.76
N GLY A 153 6.27 6.31 -4.94
CA GLY A 153 7.42 5.95 -5.77
C GLY A 153 8.13 4.68 -5.29
N ARG A 154 8.23 4.49 -3.98
CA ARG A 154 8.74 3.23 -3.39
C ARG A 154 7.88 2.01 -3.77
N ALA A 155 6.59 2.21 -3.96
CA ALA A 155 5.68 1.17 -4.41
C ALA A 155 5.83 0.91 -5.92
N ILE A 156 5.85 1.96 -6.75
CA ILE A 156 5.92 1.88 -8.21
C ILE A 156 7.17 1.15 -8.70
N VAL A 157 8.35 1.44 -8.14
CA VAL A 157 9.62 0.82 -8.58
C VAL A 157 9.64 -0.70 -8.46
N ARG A 158 8.74 -1.27 -7.63
CA ARG A 158 8.59 -2.72 -7.49
C ARG A 158 7.70 -3.34 -8.56
N ASN A 159 7.02 -2.52 -9.37
CA ASN A 159 6.03 -2.94 -10.35
C ASN A 159 5.02 -3.96 -9.78
N PRO A 160 4.29 -3.60 -8.71
CA PRO A 160 3.39 -4.53 -8.04
C PRO A 160 2.16 -4.80 -8.88
N SER A 161 1.54 -5.94 -8.66
CA SER A 161 0.28 -6.33 -9.30
C SER A 161 -0.92 -5.55 -8.75
N ILE A 162 -0.91 -5.22 -7.46
CA ILE A 162 -1.96 -4.45 -6.76
C ILE A 162 -1.31 -3.42 -5.84
N PHE A 163 -1.82 -2.19 -5.85
CA PHE A 163 -1.45 -1.14 -4.91
C PHE A 163 -2.48 -1.04 -3.79
N LEU A 164 -2.01 -0.98 -2.56
CA LEU A 164 -2.82 -0.78 -1.36
C LEU A 164 -2.46 0.56 -0.72
N PHE A 165 -3.47 1.42 -0.46
CA PHE A 165 -3.29 2.76 0.12
C PHE A 165 -4.03 2.85 1.47
N ASP A 166 -3.32 2.72 2.58
CA ASP A 166 -3.90 2.82 3.92
C ASP A 166 -4.00 4.28 4.36
N GLU A 167 -5.18 4.87 4.21
CA GLU A 167 -5.51 6.27 4.54
C GLU A 167 -4.49 7.30 4.01
N PRO A 168 -4.14 7.28 2.71
CA PRO A 168 -3.03 8.07 2.18
C PRO A 168 -3.25 9.58 2.29
N LEU A 169 -4.46 10.05 2.53
CA LEU A 169 -4.84 11.46 2.53
C LEU A 169 -5.13 12.02 3.92
N SER A 170 -5.10 11.20 4.97
CA SER A 170 -5.54 11.60 6.32
C SER A 170 -4.68 12.70 6.95
N ASN A 171 -3.38 12.71 6.67
CA ASN A 171 -2.40 13.64 7.25
C ASN A 171 -2.21 14.94 6.43
N LEU A 172 -3.10 15.20 5.44
CA LEU A 172 -3.02 16.35 4.55
C LEU A 172 -4.07 17.40 4.90
N ASP A 173 -3.76 18.67 4.67
CA ASP A 173 -4.75 19.75 4.71
C ASP A 173 -5.79 19.61 3.60
N ALA A 174 -6.89 20.37 3.68
CA ALA A 174 -8.02 20.23 2.77
C ALA A 174 -7.65 20.49 1.31
N ALA A 175 -6.84 21.51 1.04
CA ALA A 175 -6.45 21.87 -0.33
C ALA A 175 -5.53 20.81 -0.93
N LEU A 176 -4.53 20.38 -0.18
CA LEU A 176 -3.60 19.33 -0.62
C LEU A 176 -4.30 17.97 -0.79
N ARG A 177 -5.32 17.69 0.03
CA ARG A 177 -6.13 16.47 -0.10
C ARG A 177 -6.88 16.41 -1.43
N VAL A 178 -7.45 17.53 -1.88
CA VAL A 178 -8.13 17.62 -3.19
C VAL A 178 -7.13 17.37 -4.31
N GLN A 179 -5.98 18.04 -4.27
CA GLN A 179 -4.92 17.86 -5.26
C GLN A 179 -4.46 16.39 -5.33
N MET A 180 -4.22 15.76 -4.18
CA MET A 180 -3.75 14.39 -4.13
C MET A 180 -4.78 13.36 -4.62
N ARG A 181 -6.08 13.62 -4.47
CA ARG A 181 -7.12 12.78 -5.10
C ARG A 181 -7.02 12.80 -6.62
N ILE A 182 -6.80 13.98 -7.20
CA ILE A 182 -6.61 14.14 -8.66
C ILE A 182 -5.34 13.41 -9.10
N GLU A 183 -4.24 13.54 -8.34
CA GLU A 183 -2.98 12.85 -8.64
C GLU A 183 -3.13 11.32 -8.57
N LEU A 184 -3.85 10.78 -7.56
CA LEU A 184 -4.09 9.33 -7.46
C LEU A 184 -4.95 8.82 -8.63
N ALA A 185 -5.99 9.56 -9.02
CA ALA A 185 -6.82 9.20 -10.17
C ALA A 185 -6.02 9.21 -11.48
N ARG A 186 -5.14 10.21 -11.66
CA ARG A 186 -4.23 10.28 -12.80
C ARG A 186 -3.24 9.12 -12.80
N LEU A 187 -2.63 8.84 -11.65
CA LEU A 187 -1.69 7.74 -11.48
C LEU A 187 -2.33 6.38 -11.81
N HIS A 188 -3.58 6.17 -11.37
CA HIS A 188 -4.35 4.97 -11.72
C HIS A 188 -4.52 4.84 -13.24
N ALA A 189 -4.91 5.92 -13.93
CA ALA A 189 -5.08 5.93 -15.38
C ALA A 189 -3.76 5.67 -16.14
N GLU A 190 -2.64 6.18 -15.62
CA GLU A 190 -1.31 6.00 -16.23
C GLU A 190 -0.75 4.58 -15.99
N LEU A 191 -0.86 4.06 -14.77
CA LEU A 191 -0.30 2.75 -14.42
C LEU A 191 -1.18 1.59 -14.85
N LYS A 192 -2.48 1.81 -15.08
CA LYS A 192 -3.46 0.76 -15.38
C LYS A 192 -3.33 -0.43 -14.42
N ALA A 193 -3.14 -0.13 -13.13
CA ALA A 193 -2.94 -1.11 -12.08
C ALA A 193 -4.17 -1.20 -11.17
N THR A 194 -4.43 -2.36 -10.59
CA THR A 194 -5.48 -2.51 -9.57
C THR A 194 -5.10 -1.74 -8.31
N MET A 195 -5.99 -0.89 -7.79
CA MET A 195 -5.75 -0.02 -6.64
C MET A 195 -6.87 -0.13 -5.60
N ILE A 196 -6.52 -0.15 -4.31
CA ILE A 196 -7.45 -0.18 -3.18
C ILE A 196 -7.04 0.86 -2.16
#